data_b3dcfc78920381cad87c20d3f965fa9e
#
_entry.id   b3dcfc78920381cad87c20d3f965fa9e
#
_cell.length_a   1.000
_cell.length_b   1.000
_cell.length_c   1.000
_cell.angle_alpha   90.00
_cell.angle_beta   90.00
_cell.angle_gamma   90.00
#
_symmetry.space_group_name_H-M   'P 1'
#
loop_
_entity.id
_entity.type
_entity.pdbx_description
1 polymer ?
#
loop_
_entity_poly.entity_id
_entity_poly.type
_entity_poly.pdbx_seq_one_letter_code
_entity_poly.pdbx_strand_id
1 'polypeptide(L)'
;MTTGNNSNIFPSGGVGGASAGPRMQWPLQRRLREAGGLRSALLASCLLLVLSVSMYPGLRSIGVRLHSALTGSYVPGQHAVLLINSPNEQTAKDIGRAIMDRQLAASINILCKTSTMFYWKGEIQTASEVLMLVKTKTSRIQQLVHYVRSIHPYANPEVLSLPVEDGSLAYIKWMDEAIPDN
;
A
#
# COMPACT_ATOMS: atom_id res chain seq x y z
N MET A 1 31.74 -98.18 -36.48
CA MET A 1 30.56 -98.80 -37.19
C MET A 1 29.58 -97.66 -37.47
N THR A 2 29.62 -97.29 -38.67
CA THR A 2 28.54 -97.14 -39.64
C THR A 2 27.59 -95.97 -39.34
N THR A 3 27.80 -94.89 -40.11
CA THR A 3 27.09 -94.51 -41.36
C THR A 3 25.68 -93.98 -41.12
N GLY A 4 25.27 -92.83 -41.57
CA GLY A 4 25.25 -92.23 -42.90
C GLY A 4 24.38 -90.88 -42.68
N ASN A 5 24.75 -89.86 -43.25
CA ASN A 5 24.48 -89.32 -44.58
C ASN A 5 23.00 -89.05 -44.86
N ASN A 6 22.56 -87.84 -45.03
CA ASN A 6 22.35 -87.18 -46.31
C ASN A 6 21.45 -85.90 -46.12
N SER A 7 21.94 -84.79 -46.47
CA SER A 7 21.74 -83.93 -47.66
C SER A 7 20.43 -83.15 -47.78
N ASN A 8 20.63 -81.83 -47.84
CA ASN A 8 19.99 -80.84 -48.76
C ASN A 8 18.48 -80.60 -48.67
N ILE A 9 18.08 -79.34 -48.56
CA ILE A 9 17.92 -78.38 -49.68
C ILE A 9 17.42 -77.04 -49.13
N PHE A 10 18.11 -75.93 -49.53
CA PHE A 10 17.55 -74.62 -49.47
C PHE A 10 16.47 -74.40 -50.55
N PRO A 11 15.54 -73.43 -50.37
CA PRO A 11 15.70 -72.19 -51.13
C PRO A 11 15.37 -70.90 -50.38
N SER A 12 16.01 -69.90 -50.86
CA SER A 12 15.92 -68.46 -50.65
C SER A 12 14.52 -67.90 -50.87
N GLY A 13 14.19 -66.84 -50.13
CA GLY A 13 13.12 -65.96 -50.56
C GLY A 13 12.60 -65.01 -49.48
N GLY A 14 12.82 -63.72 -49.69
CA GLY A 14 11.86 -62.72 -49.25
C GLY A 14 12.25 -61.78 -48.13
N VAL A 15 12.97 -60.72 -48.50
CA VAL A 15 13.04 -59.46 -47.76
C VAL A 15 11.65 -58.85 -47.67
N GLY A 16 11.04 -58.87 -46.50
CA GLY A 16 9.80 -58.13 -46.20
C GLY A 16 10.11 -56.99 -45.29
N GLY A 17 10.23 -55.78 -45.83
CA GLY A 17 10.37 -54.54 -45.07
C GLY A 17 9.15 -54.33 -44.19
N ALA A 18 9.37 -54.30 -42.87
CA ALA A 18 8.35 -53.87 -41.93
C ALA A 18 8.17 -52.35 -42.05
N SER A 19 7.17 -51.91 -42.78
CA SER A 19 6.67 -50.55 -42.78
C SER A 19 6.18 -50.22 -41.38
N ALA A 20 6.85 -49.25 -40.72
CA ALA A 20 6.39 -48.69 -39.46
C ALA A 20 5.06 -47.99 -39.72
N GLY A 21 3.98 -48.64 -39.29
CA GLY A 21 2.64 -48.06 -39.30
C GLY A 21 2.57 -46.75 -38.49
N PRO A 22 1.69 -45.87 -38.85
CA PRO A 22 1.58 -44.58 -38.15
C PRO A 22 1.25 -44.83 -36.67
N ARG A 23 2.13 -44.35 -35.77
CA ARG A 23 1.86 -44.39 -34.33
C ARG A 23 0.58 -43.61 -34.08
N MET A 24 -0.46 -44.28 -33.77
CA MET A 24 -1.75 -43.73 -33.38
C MET A 24 -1.55 -43.01 -32.03
N GLN A 25 -1.35 -41.68 -32.11
CA GLN A 25 -1.28 -40.84 -30.92
C GLN A 25 -2.66 -40.82 -30.31
N TRP A 26 -2.80 -41.40 -29.11
CA TRP A 26 -4.06 -41.46 -28.38
C TRP A 26 -4.62 -40.06 -28.16
N PRO A 27 -5.92 -39.80 -28.39
CA PRO A 27 -6.57 -38.50 -28.23
C PRO A 27 -6.47 -37.98 -26.78
N LEU A 28 -6.18 -38.85 -25.82
CA LEU A 28 -5.97 -38.49 -24.41
C LEU A 28 -4.73 -37.60 -24.18
N GLN A 29 -3.62 -37.88 -24.90
CA GLN A 29 -2.39 -37.08 -24.75
C GLN A 29 -2.54 -35.68 -25.33
N ARG A 30 -3.34 -35.49 -26.35
CA ARG A 30 -3.66 -34.20 -26.92
C ARG A 30 -4.49 -33.34 -25.96
N ARG A 31 -5.52 -33.94 -25.34
CA ARG A 31 -6.36 -33.24 -24.34
C ARG A 31 -5.60 -32.86 -23.07
N LEU A 32 -4.64 -33.68 -22.61
CA LEU A 32 -3.80 -33.35 -21.46
C LEU A 32 -2.83 -32.22 -21.76
N ARG A 33 -2.34 -32.11 -22.98
CA ARG A 33 -1.46 -31.03 -23.43
C ARG A 33 -2.20 -29.71 -23.60
N GLU A 34 -3.43 -29.75 -24.12
CA GLU A 34 -4.32 -28.58 -24.24
C GLU A 34 -4.80 -28.10 -22.86
N ALA A 35 -5.12 -29.02 -21.94
CA ALA A 35 -5.49 -28.68 -20.57
C ALA A 35 -4.33 -28.06 -19.76
N GLY A 36 -3.08 -28.49 -20.02
CA GLY A 36 -1.87 -27.88 -19.44
C GLY A 36 -1.66 -26.43 -19.91
N GLY A 37 -1.83 -26.20 -21.22
CA GLY A 37 -1.74 -24.87 -21.82
C GLY A 37 -2.81 -23.90 -21.29
N LEU A 38 -4.04 -24.38 -21.13
CA LEU A 38 -5.14 -23.57 -20.61
C LEU A 38 -4.93 -23.18 -19.13
N ARG A 39 -4.45 -24.13 -18.31
CA ARG A 39 -4.10 -23.86 -16.90
C ARG A 39 -2.95 -22.84 -16.78
N SER A 40 -1.92 -22.99 -17.60
CA SER A 40 -0.80 -22.04 -17.62
C SER A 40 -1.25 -20.64 -18.07
N ALA A 41 -2.11 -20.55 -19.08
CA ALA A 41 -2.68 -19.28 -19.54
C ALA A 41 -3.56 -18.62 -18.47
N LEU A 42 -4.39 -19.38 -17.75
CA LEU A 42 -5.21 -18.91 -16.65
C LEU A 42 -4.35 -18.41 -15.49
N LEU A 43 -3.31 -19.15 -15.11
CA LEU A 43 -2.39 -18.73 -14.05
C LEU A 43 -1.62 -17.45 -14.44
N ALA A 44 -1.17 -17.36 -15.68
CA ALA A 44 -0.52 -16.15 -16.19
C ALA A 44 -1.45 -14.93 -16.20
N SER A 45 -2.71 -15.11 -16.63
CA SER A 45 -3.69 -14.02 -16.62
C SER A 45 -4.09 -13.62 -15.20
N CYS A 46 -4.26 -14.57 -14.27
CA CYS A 46 -4.48 -14.26 -12.85
C CYS A 46 -3.28 -13.50 -12.24
N LEU A 47 -2.06 -13.92 -12.55
CA LEU A 47 -0.85 -13.22 -12.07
C LEU A 47 -0.78 -11.79 -12.61
N LEU A 48 -1.08 -11.58 -13.90
CA LEU A 48 -1.12 -10.26 -14.50
C LEU A 48 -2.21 -9.38 -13.90
N LEU A 49 -3.39 -9.93 -13.60
CA LEU A 49 -4.45 -9.22 -12.91
C LEU A 49 -4.04 -8.81 -11.49
N VAL A 50 -3.45 -9.72 -10.72
CA VAL A 50 -2.95 -9.43 -9.37
C VAL A 50 -1.88 -8.34 -9.41
N LEU A 51 -0.92 -8.42 -10.35
CA LEU A 51 0.10 -7.40 -10.53
C LEU A 51 -0.50 -6.05 -10.94
N SER A 52 -1.48 -6.05 -11.85
CA SER A 52 -2.15 -4.81 -12.26
C SER A 52 -2.90 -4.15 -11.12
N VAL A 53 -3.64 -4.93 -10.31
CA VAL A 53 -4.36 -4.43 -9.14
C VAL A 53 -3.40 -3.93 -8.07
N SER A 54 -2.30 -4.64 -7.81
CA SER A 54 -1.30 -4.22 -6.80
C SER A 54 -0.49 -2.99 -7.23
N MET A 55 -0.22 -2.82 -8.53
CA MET A 55 0.49 -1.66 -9.06
C MET A 55 -0.40 -0.42 -9.26
N TYR A 56 -1.74 -0.62 -9.35
CA TYR A 56 -2.69 0.46 -9.63
C TYR A 56 -2.62 1.63 -8.63
N PRO A 57 -2.56 1.41 -7.29
CA PRO A 57 -2.44 2.52 -6.34
C PRO A 57 -1.17 3.35 -6.53
N GLY A 58 -0.04 2.68 -6.83
CA GLY A 58 1.24 3.35 -7.10
C GLY A 58 1.19 4.19 -8.37
N LEU A 59 0.70 3.64 -9.47
CA LEU A 59 0.54 4.36 -10.74
C LEU A 59 -0.43 5.53 -10.62
N ARG A 60 -1.54 5.36 -9.90
CA ARG A 60 -2.49 6.44 -9.62
C ARG A 60 -1.83 7.57 -8.81
N SER A 61 -1.05 7.26 -7.79
CA SER A 61 -0.38 8.28 -6.96
C SER A 61 0.66 9.07 -7.77
N ILE A 62 1.42 8.39 -8.64
CA ILE A 62 2.37 9.03 -9.56
C ILE A 62 1.62 9.92 -10.56
N GLY A 63 0.54 9.44 -11.15
CA GLY A 63 -0.29 10.19 -12.08
C GLY A 63 -0.88 11.45 -11.47
N VAL A 64 -1.41 11.38 -10.25
CA VAL A 64 -1.95 12.53 -9.51
C VAL A 64 -0.84 13.56 -9.21
N ARG A 65 0.33 13.11 -8.76
CA ARG A 65 1.48 14.01 -8.49
C ARG A 65 1.99 14.69 -9.77
N LEU A 66 2.08 13.95 -10.87
CA LEU A 66 2.49 14.49 -12.16
C LEU A 66 1.48 15.51 -12.69
N HIS A 67 0.20 15.18 -12.63
CA HIS A 67 -0.88 16.10 -13.00
C HIS A 67 -0.85 17.37 -12.16
N SER A 68 -0.69 17.25 -10.84
CA SER A 68 -0.55 18.38 -9.93
C SER A 68 0.65 19.26 -10.27
N ALA A 69 1.80 18.65 -10.56
CA ALA A 69 3.00 19.38 -10.98
C ALA A 69 2.81 20.17 -12.29
N LEU A 70 1.99 19.63 -13.22
CA LEU A 70 1.71 20.29 -14.51
C LEU A 70 0.60 21.34 -14.42
N THR A 71 -0.40 21.13 -13.57
CA THR A 71 -1.58 22.00 -13.47
C THR A 71 -1.55 22.96 -12.28
N GLY A 72 -0.58 22.79 -11.37
CA GLY A 72 -0.53 23.54 -10.11
C GLY A 72 -1.64 23.19 -9.13
N SER A 73 -2.37 22.08 -9.34
CA SER A 73 -3.47 21.65 -8.47
C SER A 73 -2.95 20.97 -7.20
N TYR A 74 -3.71 21.08 -6.12
CA TYR A 74 -3.39 20.42 -4.84
C TYR A 74 -3.40 18.90 -4.96
N VAL A 75 -2.48 18.24 -4.28
CA VAL A 75 -2.48 16.77 -4.12
C VAL A 75 -3.11 16.42 -2.77
N PRO A 76 -4.27 15.75 -2.76
CA PRO A 76 -4.95 15.35 -1.52
C PRO A 76 -4.04 14.58 -0.57
N GLY A 77 -4.14 14.87 0.73
CA GLY A 77 -3.40 14.15 1.76
C GLY A 77 -1.93 14.57 1.94
N GLN A 78 -1.44 15.60 1.24
CA GLN A 78 -0.10 16.17 1.51
C GLN A 78 -0.05 16.98 2.80
N HIS A 79 -1.18 17.49 3.24
CA HIS A 79 -1.34 18.23 4.49
C HIS A 79 -2.31 17.53 5.40
N ALA A 80 -2.21 17.80 6.69
CA ALA A 80 -3.07 17.27 7.73
C ALA A 80 -3.39 18.31 8.79
N VAL A 81 -4.52 18.09 9.48
CA VAL A 81 -4.87 18.79 10.71
C VAL A 81 -4.76 17.78 11.84
N LEU A 82 -3.95 18.04 12.84
CA LEU A 82 -3.90 17.23 14.04
C LEU A 82 -4.81 17.81 15.12
N LEU A 83 -5.57 16.92 15.75
CA LEU A 83 -6.36 17.19 16.94
C LEU A 83 -5.50 16.84 18.15
N ILE A 84 -5.32 17.79 19.07
CA ILE A 84 -4.57 17.60 20.31
C ILE A 84 -5.38 18.21 21.45
N ASN A 85 -5.73 17.40 22.46
CA ASN A 85 -6.40 17.87 23.66
C ASN A 85 -5.36 18.28 24.72
N SER A 86 -5.64 19.38 25.43
CA SER A 86 -4.82 19.92 26.50
C SER A 86 -5.66 20.22 27.73
N PRO A 87 -5.12 20.13 28.96
CA PRO A 87 -5.90 20.30 30.17
C PRO A 87 -6.41 21.74 30.37
N ASN A 88 -5.73 22.72 29.82
CA ASN A 88 -6.10 24.13 29.95
C ASN A 88 -5.49 24.98 28.82
N GLU A 89 -5.94 26.22 28.71
CA GLU A 89 -5.52 27.15 27.66
C GLU A 89 -4.04 27.52 27.72
N GLN A 90 -3.47 27.66 28.94
CA GLN A 90 -2.06 28.00 29.08
C GLN A 90 -1.18 26.89 28.57
N THR A 91 -1.46 25.64 28.96
CA THR A 91 -0.75 24.44 28.44
C THR A 91 -0.87 24.34 26.92
N ALA A 92 -2.07 24.58 26.37
CA ALA A 92 -2.27 24.57 24.90
C ALA A 92 -1.40 25.63 24.20
N LYS A 93 -1.32 26.85 24.77
CA LYS A 93 -0.46 27.92 24.24
C LYS A 93 1.02 27.58 24.32
N ASP A 94 1.47 26.97 25.42
CA ASP A 94 2.86 26.59 25.63
C ASP A 94 3.28 25.47 24.67
N ILE A 95 2.45 24.42 24.53
CA ILE A 95 2.63 23.34 23.55
C ILE A 95 2.62 23.91 22.13
N GLY A 96 1.63 24.76 21.83
CA GLY A 96 1.51 25.39 20.52
C GLY A 96 2.73 26.22 20.14
N ARG A 97 3.23 27.04 21.06
CA ARG A 97 4.45 27.81 20.85
C ARG A 97 5.66 26.91 20.60
N ALA A 98 5.82 25.86 21.41
CA ALA A 98 6.92 24.92 21.26
C ALA A 98 6.89 24.15 19.92
N ILE A 99 5.69 23.85 19.38
CA ILE A 99 5.50 23.27 18.04
C ILE A 99 5.91 24.30 16.95
N MET A 100 5.45 25.55 17.08
CA MET A 100 5.74 26.60 16.10
C MET A 100 7.23 26.97 16.08
N ASP A 101 7.89 27.05 17.23
CA ASP A 101 9.33 27.35 17.35
C ASP A 101 10.19 26.30 16.61
N ARG A 102 9.67 25.09 16.47
CA ARG A 102 10.32 23.99 15.72
C ARG A 102 9.87 23.88 14.26
N GLN A 103 9.04 24.79 13.81
CA GLN A 103 8.47 24.79 12.44
C GLN A 103 7.79 23.45 12.08
N LEU A 104 7.16 22.81 13.08
CA LEU A 104 6.43 21.55 12.87
C LEU A 104 4.99 21.77 12.40
N ALA A 105 4.49 22.99 12.45
CA ALA A 105 3.16 23.36 12.00
C ALA A 105 3.17 24.76 11.37
N ALA A 106 2.27 24.97 10.41
CA ALA A 106 2.05 26.27 9.80
C ALA A 106 1.17 27.18 10.67
N SER A 107 0.16 26.62 11.32
CA SER A 107 -0.73 27.36 12.21
C SER A 107 -1.41 26.44 13.21
N ILE A 108 -1.86 27.01 14.32
CA ILE A 108 -2.57 26.32 15.38
C ILE A 108 -3.79 27.15 15.79
N ASN A 109 -4.97 26.53 15.74
CA ASN A 109 -6.17 27.11 16.37
C ASN A 109 -6.35 26.46 17.75
N ILE A 110 -6.63 27.27 18.76
CA ILE A 110 -6.89 26.83 20.13
C ILE A 110 -8.37 27.09 20.42
N LEU A 111 -9.14 26.02 20.62
CA LEU A 111 -10.57 26.07 20.92
C LEU A 111 -10.77 25.78 22.40
N CYS A 112 -11.13 26.81 23.13
CA CYS A 112 -11.32 26.72 24.58
C CYS A 112 -12.67 26.08 24.95
N LYS A 113 -12.70 25.41 26.11
CA LYS A 113 -13.89 24.84 26.77
C LYS A 113 -14.58 23.74 25.95
N THR A 114 -13.84 22.71 25.58
CA THR A 114 -14.42 21.44 25.12
C THR A 114 -14.76 20.56 26.31
N SER A 115 -15.82 19.75 26.21
CA SER A 115 -16.14 18.71 27.19
C SER A 115 -15.88 17.37 26.54
N THR A 116 -14.95 16.61 27.08
CA THR A 116 -14.56 15.30 26.58
C THR A 116 -15.07 14.22 27.51
N MET A 117 -15.76 13.21 26.98
CA MET A 117 -16.13 11.99 27.70
C MET A 117 -15.31 10.82 27.18
N PHE A 118 -14.75 10.05 28.07
CA PHE A 118 -13.89 8.90 27.72
C PHE A 118 -14.00 7.79 28.76
N TYR A 119 -13.70 6.57 28.33
CA TYR A 119 -13.58 5.43 29.23
C TYR A 119 -12.19 5.39 29.89
N TRP A 120 -12.16 5.35 31.22
CA TRP A 120 -10.96 5.18 31.99
C TRP A 120 -11.18 4.19 33.13
N LYS A 121 -10.38 3.12 33.17
CA LYS A 121 -10.46 2.07 34.20
C LYS A 121 -11.87 1.46 34.37
N GLY A 122 -12.60 1.32 33.25
CA GLY A 122 -13.95 0.72 33.24
C GLY A 122 -15.12 1.68 33.54
N GLU A 123 -14.84 2.96 33.78
CA GLU A 123 -15.84 3.99 34.06
C GLU A 123 -15.81 5.12 33.03
N ILE A 124 -16.96 5.76 32.80
CA ILE A 124 -17.05 6.97 31.99
C ILE A 124 -16.58 8.16 32.81
N GLN A 125 -15.57 8.84 32.33
CA GLN A 125 -15.04 10.09 32.90
C GLN A 125 -15.41 11.27 32.01
N THR A 126 -15.55 12.44 32.59
CA THR A 126 -15.75 13.72 31.88
C THR A 126 -14.66 14.69 32.28
N ALA A 127 -14.03 15.32 31.29
CA ALA A 127 -13.04 16.36 31.50
C ALA A 127 -13.41 17.63 30.72
N SER A 128 -13.05 18.79 31.30
CA SER A 128 -13.07 20.05 30.54
C SER A 128 -11.67 20.27 29.97
N GLU A 129 -11.58 20.36 28.65
CA GLU A 129 -10.30 20.40 27.94
C GLU A 129 -10.28 21.55 26.90
N VAL A 130 -9.13 21.75 26.32
CA VAL A 130 -8.87 22.67 25.23
C VAL A 130 -8.43 21.88 24.02
N LEU A 131 -9.15 21.98 22.91
CA LEU A 131 -8.83 21.32 21.66
C LEU A 131 -7.94 22.23 20.80
N MET A 132 -6.81 21.71 20.36
CA MET A 132 -5.93 22.34 19.41
C MET A 132 -6.10 21.72 18.02
N LEU A 133 -6.25 22.55 16.98
CA LEU A 133 -6.21 22.15 15.57
C LEU A 133 -4.87 22.60 15.00
N VAL A 134 -3.96 21.66 14.81
CA VAL A 134 -2.58 21.88 14.37
C VAL A 134 -2.47 21.53 12.89
N LYS A 135 -2.24 22.56 12.05
CA LYS A 135 -2.13 22.39 10.60
C LYS A 135 -0.67 22.16 10.20
N THR A 136 -0.40 21.04 9.56
CA THR A 136 0.97 20.62 9.23
C THR A 136 1.05 19.85 7.90
N LYS A 137 2.27 19.58 7.44
CA LYS A 137 2.53 18.63 6.34
C LYS A 137 2.40 17.19 6.85
N THR A 138 1.88 16.29 6.03
CA THR A 138 1.76 14.86 6.36
C THR A 138 3.13 14.24 6.66
N SER A 139 4.19 14.71 5.99
CA SER A 139 5.58 14.29 6.23
C SER A 139 6.08 14.61 7.66
N ARG A 140 5.49 15.60 8.32
CA ARG A 140 5.88 16.04 9.67
C ARG A 140 5.09 15.38 10.80
N ILE A 141 4.03 14.63 10.50
CA ILE A 141 3.13 14.05 11.52
C ILE A 141 3.91 13.23 12.56
N GLN A 142 4.77 12.33 12.14
CA GLN A 142 5.50 11.44 13.07
C GLN A 142 6.41 12.23 14.02
N GLN A 143 7.11 13.21 13.49
CA GLN A 143 7.98 14.09 14.28
C GLN A 143 7.15 14.91 15.27
N LEU A 144 6.03 15.46 14.84
CA LEU A 144 5.12 16.25 15.66
C LEU A 144 4.51 15.39 16.78
N VAL A 145 4.01 14.19 16.47
CA VAL A 145 3.44 13.26 17.46
C VAL A 145 4.49 12.89 18.53
N HIS A 146 5.70 12.55 18.09
CA HIS A 146 6.80 12.23 19.03
C HIS A 146 7.11 13.41 19.94
N TYR A 147 7.22 14.60 19.36
CA TYR A 147 7.52 15.81 20.11
C TYR A 147 6.42 16.20 21.10
N VAL A 148 5.15 16.19 20.67
CA VAL A 148 4.02 16.47 21.56
C VAL A 148 3.99 15.50 22.75
N ARG A 149 4.18 14.20 22.51
CA ARG A 149 4.23 13.20 23.57
C ARG A 149 5.35 13.44 24.58
N SER A 150 6.46 14.07 24.18
CA SER A 150 7.59 14.35 25.07
C SER A 150 7.37 15.55 26.00
N ILE A 151 6.46 16.47 25.63
CA ILE A 151 6.24 17.72 26.38
C ILE A 151 4.83 17.81 27.00
N HIS A 152 3.93 16.91 26.61
CA HIS A 152 2.54 16.92 27.08
C HIS A 152 2.42 16.44 28.53
N PRO A 153 1.60 17.10 29.38
CA PRO A 153 1.43 16.69 30.77
C PRO A 153 0.69 15.34 30.96
N TYR A 154 -0.09 14.91 29.94
CA TYR A 154 -0.72 13.59 29.99
C TYR A 154 0.26 12.50 29.56
N ALA A 155 0.21 11.36 30.23
CA ALA A 155 1.02 10.18 29.87
C ALA A 155 0.63 9.62 28.49
N ASN A 156 -0.63 9.76 28.10
CA ASN A 156 -1.15 9.34 26.81
C ASN A 156 -2.06 10.44 26.23
N PRO A 157 -1.49 11.50 25.64
CA PRO A 157 -2.28 12.57 25.05
C PRO A 157 -3.01 12.10 23.78
N GLU A 158 -4.20 12.62 23.55
CA GLU A 158 -4.86 12.49 22.25
C GLU A 158 -4.06 13.26 21.21
N VAL A 159 -3.61 12.57 20.16
CA VAL A 159 -3.00 13.16 18.97
C VAL A 159 -3.50 12.38 17.76
N LEU A 160 -4.52 12.90 17.10
CA LEU A 160 -5.13 12.29 15.91
C LEU A 160 -4.88 13.17 14.68
N SER A 161 -4.65 12.57 13.53
CA SER A 161 -4.46 13.30 12.27
C SER A 161 -5.63 13.07 11.32
N LEU A 162 -6.12 14.17 10.74
CA LEU A 162 -7.13 14.18 9.67
C LEU A 162 -6.46 14.68 8.39
N PRO A 163 -6.55 13.95 7.27
CA PRO A 163 -5.99 14.41 6.01
C PRO A 163 -6.77 15.62 5.48
N VAL A 164 -6.09 16.54 4.83
CA VAL A 164 -6.69 17.64 4.08
C VAL A 164 -6.88 17.15 2.64
N GLU A 165 -8.13 17.08 2.20
CA GLU A 165 -8.48 16.60 0.86
C GLU A 165 -8.39 17.71 -0.19
N ASP A 166 -8.74 18.97 0.20
CA ASP A 166 -8.72 20.13 -0.70
C ASP A 166 -8.62 21.43 0.11
N GLY A 167 -8.28 22.53 -0.55
CA GLY A 167 -8.19 23.85 0.07
C GLY A 167 -7.80 24.94 -0.92
N SER A 168 -7.80 26.20 -0.45
CA SER A 168 -7.29 27.31 -1.22
C SER A 168 -5.81 27.11 -1.57
N LEU A 169 -5.47 27.12 -2.85
CA LEU A 169 -4.09 26.93 -3.31
C LEU A 169 -3.11 27.95 -2.70
N ALA A 170 -3.55 29.20 -2.52
CA ALA A 170 -2.75 30.23 -1.89
C ALA A 170 -2.44 29.90 -0.41
N TYR A 171 -3.43 29.33 0.31
CA TYR A 171 -3.24 28.93 1.71
C TYR A 171 -2.34 27.67 1.82
N ILE A 172 -2.54 26.69 0.95
CA ILE A 172 -1.71 25.48 0.87
C ILE A 172 -0.25 25.85 0.60
N LYS A 173 0.00 26.75 -0.38
CA LYS A 173 1.34 27.22 -0.69
C LYS A 173 1.98 27.95 0.50
N TRP A 174 1.22 28.81 1.19
CA TRP A 174 1.69 29.44 2.41
C TRP A 174 2.05 28.42 3.51
N MET A 175 1.27 27.34 3.67
CA MET A 175 1.62 26.26 4.61
C MET A 175 2.94 25.58 4.23
N ASP A 176 3.19 25.37 2.93
CA ASP A 176 4.44 24.78 2.44
C ASP A 176 5.65 25.67 2.73
N GLU A 177 5.49 26.98 2.57
CA GLU A 177 6.53 27.97 2.89
C GLU A 177 6.80 28.06 4.41
N ALA A 178 5.76 27.94 5.24
CA ALA A 178 5.86 28.00 6.70
C ALA A 178 6.52 26.77 7.33
N ILE A 179 6.48 25.61 6.66
CA ILE A 179 7.03 24.34 7.15
C ILE A 179 8.11 23.89 6.16
N PRO A 180 9.40 24.14 6.42
CA PRO A 180 10.48 23.74 5.54
C PRO A 180 10.60 22.22 5.46
N ASP A 181 10.98 21.71 4.30
CA ASP A 181 11.33 20.30 4.11
C ASP A 181 12.82 20.12 4.50
N ASN A 182 13.07 19.64 5.71
CA ASN A 182 14.41 19.29 6.20
C ASN A 182 14.64 17.78 6.10
#